data_6b740d110db04dc43e1e142cd8f7fdc5
#
_entry.id   6b740d110db04dc43e1e142cd8f7fdc5
#
_cell.length_a   1.000
_cell.length_b   1.000
_cell.length_c   1.000
_cell.angle_alpha   90.00
_cell.angle_beta   90.00
_cell.angle_gamma   90.00
#
_symmetry.space_group_name_H-M   'P 1'
#
loop_
_entity.id
_entity.type
_entity.pdbx_description
1 polymer ?
#
loop_
_entity_poly.entity_id
_entity_poly.type
_entity_poly.pdbx_seq_one_letter_code
_entity_poly.pdbx_strand_id
1 'polypeptide(L)'
;MSYNLIKNITDKNKLPNYLLFYGNEEYFIDYSAKYIKCKYIDKSYEDMNYAEFEKLPGLNDYFEFADTFPFMSDKKLCVLKEAVFLTSAGSLDKKEEEKLVKIIDENESCITIFVIKDGKPDSRKKIVKKLKDKKAVFEFSRLTEGELTKYITDEFKESGYNISMSDANYMANNSGYLEYESTVS
;
A
#
# COMPACT_ATOMS: atom_id res chain seq x y z
N MET A 1 -3.69 -11.44 6.99
CA MET A 1 -2.72 -10.32 6.89
C MET A 1 -2.73 -9.74 5.48
N SER A 2 -2.90 -8.42 5.36
CA SER A 2 -3.00 -7.73 4.05
C SER A 2 -1.73 -7.83 3.23
N TYR A 3 -0.53 -7.77 3.86
CA TYR A 3 0.74 -7.86 3.13
C TYR A 3 0.91 -9.21 2.40
N ASN A 4 0.49 -10.33 3.00
CA ASN A 4 0.53 -11.65 2.34
C ASN A 4 -0.41 -11.72 1.13
N LEU A 5 -1.57 -11.08 1.24
CA LEU A 5 -2.50 -10.98 0.12
C LEU A 5 -1.90 -10.15 -1.01
N ILE A 6 -1.31 -8.99 -0.70
CA ILE A 6 -0.62 -8.13 -1.67
C ILE A 6 0.50 -8.91 -2.37
N LYS A 7 1.37 -9.58 -1.62
CA LYS A 7 2.43 -10.42 -2.18
C LYS A 7 1.86 -11.45 -3.17
N ASN A 8 0.85 -12.19 -2.75
CA ASN A 8 0.22 -13.24 -3.57
C ASN A 8 -0.41 -12.70 -4.87
N ILE A 9 -1.17 -11.59 -4.81
CA ILE A 9 -1.79 -11.01 -6.01
C ILE A 9 -0.76 -10.37 -6.94
N THR A 10 0.34 -9.82 -6.38
CA THR A 10 1.46 -9.27 -7.12
C THR A 10 2.21 -10.36 -7.88
N ASP A 11 2.53 -11.47 -7.22
CA ASP A 11 3.22 -12.61 -7.83
C ASP A 11 2.41 -13.26 -8.95
N LYS A 12 1.09 -13.27 -8.81
CA LYS A 12 0.17 -13.80 -9.83
C LYS A 12 -0.15 -12.81 -10.95
N ASN A 13 0.47 -11.62 -10.96
CA ASN A 13 0.16 -10.52 -11.88
C ASN A 13 -1.34 -10.16 -11.92
N LYS A 14 -1.99 -10.20 -10.74
CA LYS A 14 -3.42 -9.86 -10.55
C LYS A 14 -3.61 -8.59 -9.72
N LEU A 15 -2.53 -7.79 -9.57
CA LEU A 15 -2.57 -6.56 -8.82
C LEU A 15 -3.45 -5.54 -9.55
N PRO A 16 -4.44 -4.93 -8.87
CA PRO A 16 -5.16 -3.79 -9.44
C PRO A 16 -4.21 -2.61 -9.68
N ASN A 17 -4.45 -1.81 -10.71
CA ASN A 17 -3.62 -0.63 -10.97
C ASN A 17 -3.80 0.48 -9.92
N TYR A 18 -4.85 0.45 -9.13
CA TYR A 18 -5.14 1.43 -8.07
C TYR A 18 -5.40 0.72 -6.78
N LEU A 19 -4.68 1.10 -5.74
CA LEU A 19 -4.69 0.46 -4.43
C LEU A 19 -4.88 1.51 -3.35
N LEU A 20 -5.61 1.17 -2.30
CA LEU A 20 -5.73 1.98 -1.10
C LEU A 20 -5.25 1.17 0.10
N PHE A 21 -4.17 1.63 0.69
CA PHE A 21 -3.58 1.09 1.92
C PHE A 21 -3.92 2.01 3.08
N TYR A 22 -4.41 1.47 4.17
CA TYR A 22 -4.70 2.24 5.36
C TYR A 22 -4.51 1.40 6.62
N GLY A 23 -4.27 2.06 7.75
CA GLY A 23 -4.11 1.42 9.05
C GLY A 23 -2.90 1.93 9.82
N ASN A 24 -2.70 1.34 10.98
CA ASN A 24 -1.67 1.75 11.94
C ASN A 24 -0.38 0.92 11.87
N GLU A 25 -0.28 0.01 10.90
CA GLU A 25 0.91 -0.82 10.73
C GLU A 25 1.74 -0.35 9.52
N GLU A 26 2.45 0.77 9.72
CA GLU A 26 3.23 1.44 8.67
C GLU A 26 4.30 0.53 8.05
N TYR A 27 4.94 -0.31 8.86
CA TYR A 27 5.96 -1.23 8.37
C TYR A 27 5.44 -2.11 7.23
N PHE A 28 4.25 -2.71 7.39
CA PHE A 28 3.70 -3.58 6.36
C PHE A 28 3.09 -2.81 5.18
N ILE A 29 2.69 -1.55 5.37
CA ILE A 29 2.32 -0.66 4.27
C ILE A 29 3.54 -0.42 3.39
N ASP A 30 4.66 0.02 3.99
CA ASP A 30 5.90 0.31 3.27
C ASP A 30 6.51 -0.96 2.65
N TYR A 31 6.49 -2.07 3.38
CA TYR A 31 6.92 -3.38 2.86
C TYR A 31 6.14 -3.78 1.60
N SER A 32 4.81 -3.63 1.64
CA SER A 32 3.95 -3.99 0.50
C SER A 32 4.19 -3.08 -0.70
N ALA A 33 4.33 -1.77 -0.48
CA ALA A 33 4.65 -0.81 -1.53
C ALA A 33 6.01 -1.10 -2.16
N LYS A 34 7.03 -1.38 -1.34
CA LYS A 34 8.36 -1.76 -1.79
C LYS A 34 8.37 -3.08 -2.56
N TYR A 35 7.58 -4.06 -2.13
CA TYR A 35 7.45 -5.34 -2.83
C TYR A 35 6.87 -5.15 -4.23
N ILE A 36 5.81 -4.35 -4.37
CA ILE A 36 5.22 -3.98 -5.66
C ILE A 36 6.26 -3.26 -6.53
N LYS A 37 7.00 -2.29 -5.95
CA LYS A 37 8.07 -1.57 -6.65
C LYS A 37 9.11 -2.52 -7.22
N CYS A 38 9.64 -3.43 -6.39
CA CYS A 38 10.66 -4.39 -6.83
C CYS A 38 10.16 -5.32 -7.95
N LYS A 39 8.85 -5.58 -8.02
CA LYS A 39 8.26 -6.45 -9.04
C LYS A 39 8.05 -5.75 -10.39
N TYR A 40 7.62 -4.49 -10.36
CA TYR A 40 7.16 -3.79 -11.57
C TYR A 40 8.11 -2.73 -12.08
N ILE A 41 9.07 -2.27 -11.27
CA ILE A 41 9.97 -1.17 -11.63
C ILE A 41 11.39 -1.69 -11.77
N ASP A 42 11.95 -1.56 -12.97
CA ASP A 42 13.36 -1.83 -13.24
C ASP A 42 14.20 -0.72 -12.61
N LYS A 43 15.23 -1.10 -11.85
CA LYS A 43 16.16 -0.18 -11.19
C LYS A 43 16.86 0.77 -12.17
N SER A 44 17.09 0.32 -13.40
CA SER A 44 17.77 1.13 -14.43
C SER A 44 16.93 2.32 -14.90
N TYR A 45 15.62 2.27 -14.72
CA TYR A 45 14.66 3.28 -15.17
C TYR A 45 13.75 3.78 -14.02
N GLU A 46 14.20 3.56 -12.78
CA GLU A 46 13.43 3.91 -11.58
C GLU A 46 13.06 5.39 -11.53
N ASP A 47 14.02 6.28 -11.80
CA ASP A 47 13.82 7.73 -11.76
C ASP A 47 12.72 8.23 -12.73
N MET A 48 12.43 7.46 -13.79
CA MET A 48 11.40 7.81 -14.77
C MET A 48 10.06 7.11 -14.54
N ASN A 49 10.09 5.96 -13.87
CA ASN A 49 8.90 5.11 -13.70
C ASN A 49 8.39 5.01 -12.27
N TYR A 50 9.08 5.63 -11.31
CA TYR A 50 8.65 5.64 -9.91
C TYR A 50 8.58 7.07 -9.38
N ALA A 51 7.46 7.39 -8.74
CA ALA A 51 7.30 8.64 -7.99
C ALA A 51 6.65 8.37 -6.63
N GLU A 52 7.09 9.12 -5.64
CA GLU A 52 6.55 9.08 -4.28
C GLU A 52 6.25 10.50 -3.82
N PHE A 53 5.01 10.75 -3.42
CA PHE A 53 4.56 12.03 -2.94
C PHE A 53 4.16 11.93 -1.47
N GLU A 54 4.87 12.64 -0.60
CA GLU A 54 4.56 12.63 0.84
C GLU A 54 3.39 13.54 1.18
N LYS A 55 3.43 14.78 0.67
CA LYS A 55 2.36 15.77 0.84
C LYS A 55 2.08 16.44 -0.49
N LEU A 56 0.84 16.33 -0.93
CA LEU A 56 0.39 17.01 -2.12
C LEU A 56 -0.45 18.22 -1.70
N PRO A 57 -0.04 19.46 -2.03
CA PRO A 57 -0.91 20.63 -1.93
C PRO A 57 -2.09 20.53 -2.91
N GLY A 58 -1.99 19.69 -3.93
CA GLY A 58 -2.99 19.32 -4.93
C GLY A 58 -2.50 18.08 -5.69
N LEU A 59 -3.32 17.56 -6.59
CA LEU A 59 -3.00 16.35 -7.36
C LEU A 59 -2.29 16.62 -8.70
N ASN A 60 -1.88 17.86 -9.00
CA ASN A 60 -1.33 18.19 -10.32
C ASN A 60 -0.07 17.40 -10.65
N ASP A 61 0.91 17.35 -9.74
CA ASP A 61 2.16 16.63 -9.95
C ASP A 61 1.91 15.13 -10.15
N TYR A 62 0.95 14.57 -9.38
CA TYR A 62 0.52 13.20 -9.58
C TYR A 62 -0.13 13.00 -10.96
N PHE A 63 -1.00 13.91 -11.39
CA PHE A 63 -1.64 13.81 -12.69
C PHE A 63 -0.62 13.89 -13.84
N GLU A 64 0.33 14.82 -13.76
CA GLU A 64 1.41 14.91 -14.73
C GLU A 64 2.22 13.62 -14.81
N PHE A 65 2.58 13.06 -13.67
CA PHE A 65 3.27 11.77 -13.62
C PHE A 65 2.42 10.63 -14.20
N ALA A 66 1.17 10.50 -13.77
CA ALA A 66 0.29 9.38 -14.15
C ALA A 66 -0.13 9.41 -15.64
N ASP A 67 -0.27 10.61 -16.22
CA ASP A 67 -0.69 10.79 -17.61
C ASP A 67 0.43 10.49 -18.63
N THR A 68 1.69 10.39 -18.21
CA THR A 68 2.81 10.05 -19.11
C THR A 68 2.96 8.52 -19.25
N PHE A 69 3.45 8.08 -20.42
CA PHE A 69 3.74 6.67 -20.65
C PHE A 69 4.95 6.18 -19.85
N PRO A 70 5.01 4.89 -19.48
CA PRO A 70 6.20 4.28 -18.90
C PRO A 70 7.39 4.40 -19.85
N PHE A 71 8.58 4.66 -19.29
CA PHE A 71 9.81 4.72 -20.07
C PHE A 71 10.51 3.35 -20.05
N MET A 72 10.64 2.72 -21.21
CA MET A 72 11.31 1.41 -21.38
C MET A 72 10.80 0.34 -20.39
N SER A 73 9.51 0.39 -20.03
CA SER A 73 8.86 -0.46 -19.04
C SER A 73 7.38 -0.62 -19.38
N ASP A 74 6.74 -1.68 -18.85
CA ASP A 74 5.29 -1.89 -19.03
C ASP A 74 4.46 -1.05 -18.06
N LYS A 75 5.01 -0.69 -16.93
CA LYS A 75 4.31 -0.01 -15.83
C LYS A 75 5.14 1.11 -15.21
N LYS A 76 4.42 2.09 -14.69
CA LYS A 76 4.90 3.06 -13.71
C LYS A 76 4.29 2.77 -12.35
N LEU A 77 4.91 3.27 -11.30
CA LEU A 77 4.39 3.19 -9.94
C LEU A 77 4.42 4.55 -9.27
N CYS A 78 3.29 4.94 -8.73
CA CYS A 78 3.16 6.14 -7.92
C CYS A 78 2.65 5.79 -6.53
N VAL A 79 3.29 6.34 -5.49
CA VAL A 79 2.86 6.20 -4.09
C VAL A 79 2.49 7.57 -3.53
N LEU A 80 1.24 7.75 -3.12
CA LEU A 80 0.76 8.95 -2.44
C LEU A 80 0.63 8.66 -0.95
N LYS A 81 1.59 9.12 -0.14
CA LYS A 81 1.72 8.74 1.28
C LYS A 81 0.71 9.38 2.22
N GLU A 82 0.10 10.49 1.86
CA GLU A 82 -0.91 11.17 2.68
C GLU A 82 -2.17 11.47 1.86
N ALA A 83 -2.92 10.40 1.50
CA ALA A 83 -4.17 10.54 0.76
C ALA A 83 -5.34 10.98 1.66
N VAL A 84 -5.16 12.06 2.44
CA VAL A 84 -6.16 12.59 3.39
C VAL A 84 -7.47 12.94 2.69
N PHE A 85 -7.43 13.30 1.40
CA PHE A 85 -8.62 13.56 0.61
C PHE A 85 -9.56 12.35 0.45
N LEU A 86 -9.11 11.13 0.78
CA LEU A 86 -9.94 9.93 0.83
C LEU A 86 -10.58 9.68 2.21
N THR A 87 -10.26 10.49 3.21
CA THR A 87 -10.85 10.44 4.56
C THR A 87 -11.98 11.45 4.73
N SER A 88 -12.66 11.44 5.87
CA SER A 88 -13.64 12.46 6.22
C SER A 88 -13.02 13.84 6.50
N ALA A 89 -11.70 13.92 6.75
CA ALA A 89 -10.99 15.16 7.08
C ALA A 89 -10.54 15.95 5.84
N GLY A 90 -10.50 15.32 4.66
CA GLY A 90 -10.04 15.98 3.43
C GLY A 90 -11.08 15.96 2.31
N SER A 91 -10.85 16.77 1.28
CA SER A 91 -11.66 16.76 0.06
C SER A 91 -10.80 17.14 -1.14
N LEU A 92 -11.22 16.73 -2.31
CA LEU A 92 -10.75 17.24 -3.60
C LEU A 92 -11.73 18.27 -4.11
N ASP A 93 -11.27 19.17 -4.95
CA ASP A 93 -12.21 19.96 -5.75
C ASP A 93 -12.89 19.06 -6.79
N LYS A 94 -13.97 19.56 -7.39
CA LYS A 94 -14.77 18.78 -8.32
C LYS A 94 -14.00 18.34 -9.56
N LYS A 95 -13.09 19.19 -10.06
CA LYS A 95 -12.28 18.91 -11.26
C LYS A 95 -11.22 17.84 -10.97
N GLU A 96 -10.56 17.93 -9.83
CA GLU A 96 -9.60 16.94 -9.36
C GLU A 96 -10.27 15.57 -9.15
N GLU A 97 -11.45 15.54 -8.52
CA GLU A 97 -12.20 14.29 -8.30
C GLU A 97 -12.61 13.65 -9.63
N GLU A 98 -13.16 14.43 -10.56
CA GLU A 98 -13.55 13.95 -11.89
C GLU A 98 -12.34 13.42 -12.68
N LYS A 99 -11.21 14.16 -12.65
CA LYS A 99 -9.97 13.74 -13.31
C LYS A 99 -9.42 12.46 -12.70
N LEU A 100 -9.37 12.35 -11.37
CA LEU A 100 -8.89 11.16 -10.68
C LEU A 100 -9.77 9.93 -10.97
N VAL A 101 -11.09 10.11 -10.98
CA VAL A 101 -12.04 9.05 -11.35
C VAL A 101 -11.79 8.56 -12.77
N LYS A 102 -11.56 9.47 -13.71
CA LYS A 102 -11.26 9.13 -15.11
C LYS A 102 -9.96 8.33 -15.21
N ILE A 103 -8.89 8.79 -14.56
CA ILE A 103 -7.61 8.09 -14.54
C ILE A 103 -7.75 6.68 -13.95
N ILE A 104 -8.49 6.51 -12.85
CA ILE A 104 -8.75 5.18 -12.25
C ILE A 104 -9.51 4.24 -13.22
N ASP A 105 -10.29 4.77 -14.12
CA ASP A 105 -11.03 3.97 -15.08
C ASP A 105 -10.24 3.62 -16.33
N GLU A 106 -9.44 4.54 -16.83
CA GLU A 106 -8.86 4.48 -18.16
C GLU A 106 -7.35 4.19 -18.17
N ASN A 107 -6.61 4.55 -17.10
CA ASN A 107 -5.17 4.38 -17.09
C ASN A 107 -4.77 2.99 -16.57
N GLU A 108 -4.27 2.17 -17.47
CA GLU A 108 -3.76 0.83 -17.16
C GLU A 108 -2.23 0.78 -17.00
N SER A 109 -1.52 1.82 -17.37
CA SER A 109 -0.05 1.83 -17.40
C SER A 109 0.60 2.29 -16.09
N CYS A 110 -0.16 2.98 -15.22
CA CYS A 110 0.32 3.47 -13.92
C CYS A 110 -0.33 2.70 -12.76
N ILE A 111 0.48 2.07 -11.93
CA ILE A 111 0.04 1.56 -10.63
C ILE A 111 0.09 2.72 -9.65
N THR A 112 -1.01 2.98 -8.94
CA THR A 112 -1.09 4.03 -7.92
C THR A 112 -1.47 3.44 -6.57
N ILE A 113 -0.67 3.72 -5.55
CA ILE A 113 -0.93 3.33 -4.16
C ILE A 113 -1.28 4.59 -3.38
N PHE A 114 -2.53 4.71 -2.95
CA PHE A 114 -2.96 5.72 -1.99
C PHE A 114 -2.73 5.19 -0.59
N VAL A 115 -2.06 5.96 0.27
CA VAL A 115 -1.81 5.59 1.67
C VAL A 115 -2.53 6.56 2.59
N ILE A 116 -3.29 6.03 3.54
CA ILE A 116 -3.86 6.78 4.66
C ILE A 116 -3.17 6.29 5.93
N LYS A 117 -2.27 7.11 6.48
CA LYS A 117 -1.55 6.79 7.72
C LYS A 117 -2.44 6.94 8.95
N ASP A 118 -3.18 8.05 9.01
CA ASP A 118 -4.08 8.35 10.11
C ASP A 118 -5.54 8.33 9.67
N GLY A 119 -6.35 7.56 10.39
CA GLY A 119 -7.78 7.48 10.15
C GLY A 119 -8.20 6.35 9.22
N LYS A 120 -9.43 6.42 8.76
CA LYS A 120 -10.06 5.41 7.88
C LYS A 120 -10.59 6.04 6.60
N PRO A 121 -10.62 5.28 5.49
CA PRO A 121 -11.23 5.74 4.25
C PRO A 121 -12.72 6.05 4.46
N ASP A 122 -13.18 7.20 3.96
CA ASP A 122 -14.60 7.55 3.99
C ASP A 122 -15.35 6.82 2.88
N SER A 123 -16.13 5.81 3.27
CA SER A 123 -16.91 4.97 2.37
C SER A 123 -17.98 5.72 1.57
N ARG A 124 -18.29 6.97 1.90
CA ARG A 124 -19.25 7.82 1.16
C ARG A 124 -18.61 8.39 -0.12
N LYS A 125 -17.29 8.53 -0.14
CA LYS A 125 -16.55 9.09 -1.27
C LYS A 125 -16.60 8.19 -2.49
N LYS A 126 -16.81 8.79 -3.66
CA LYS A 126 -16.93 8.10 -4.95
C LYS A 126 -15.70 7.26 -5.28
N ILE A 127 -14.52 7.81 -5.03
CA ILE A 127 -13.24 7.14 -5.27
C ILE A 127 -13.10 5.92 -4.38
N VAL A 128 -13.40 6.06 -3.07
CA VAL A 128 -13.31 4.94 -2.11
C VAL A 128 -14.29 3.81 -2.47
N LYS A 129 -15.52 4.14 -2.88
CA LYS A 129 -16.50 3.15 -3.37
C LYS A 129 -15.93 2.38 -4.57
N LYS A 130 -15.41 3.10 -5.55
CA LYS A 130 -14.82 2.52 -6.75
C LYS A 130 -13.65 1.58 -6.44
N LEU A 131 -12.76 1.95 -5.52
CA LEU A 131 -11.65 1.10 -5.08
C LEU A 131 -12.14 -0.15 -4.34
N LYS A 132 -13.21 -0.04 -3.53
CA LYS A 132 -13.85 -1.19 -2.88
C LYS A 132 -14.47 -2.16 -3.90
N ASP A 133 -15.17 -1.65 -4.90
CA ASP A 133 -15.77 -2.47 -5.95
C ASP A 133 -14.70 -3.26 -6.73
N LYS A 134 -13.52 -2.65 -6.91
CA LYS A 134 -12.35 -3.30 -7.53
C LYS A 134 -11.58 -4.22 -6.55
N LYS A 135 -12.02 -4.38 -5.30
CA LYS A 135 -11.32 -5.14 -4.23
C LYS A 135 -9.88 -4.66 -4.00
N ALA A 136 -9.68 -3.36 -4.11
CA ALA A 136 -8.38 -2.69 -4.07
C ALA A 136 -8.12 -1.92 -2.77
N VAL A 137 -8.88 -2.19 -1.72
CA VAL A 137 -8.75 -1.53 -0.40
C VAL A 137 -8.22 -2.55 0.60
N PHE A 138 -7.09 -2.22 1.25
CA PHE A 138 -6.37 -3.11 2.15
C PHE A 138 -6.11 -2.43 3.49
N GLU A 139 -6.58 -3.05 4.57
CA GLU A 139 -6.32 -2.61 5.94
C GLU A 139 -5.08 -3.27 6.49
N PHE A 140 -4.18 -2.48 7.06
CA PHE A 140 -2.95 -2.91 7.73
C PHE A 140 -3.08 -2.61 9.22
N SER A 141 -3.65 -3.54 9.95
CA SER A 141 -3.74 -3.51 11.41
C SER A 141 -2.54 -4.23 12.03
N ARG A 142 -2.24 -3.90 13.28
CA ARG A 142 -1.22 -4.62 14.05
C ARG A 142 -1.49 -6.11 14.05
N LEU A 143 -0.41 -6.87 14.03
CA LEU A 143 -0.49 -8.32 14.06
C LEU A 143 -0.87 -8.79 15.46
N THR A 144 -1.73 -9.78 15.53
CA THR A 144 -1.92 -10.58 16.74
C THR A 144 -0.67 -11.42 17.01
N GLU A 145 -0.50 -11.94 18.23
CA GLU A 145 0.61 -12.83 18.60
C GLU A 145 0.78 -13.98 17.60
N GLY A 146 -0.30 -14.67 17.26
CA GLY A 146 -0.26 -15.78 16.30
C GLY A 146 0.13 -15.35 14.88
N GLU A 147 -0.29 -14.16 14.45
CA GLU A 147 0.11 -13.59 13.16
C GLU A 147 1.58 -13.16 13.15
N LEU A 148 2.08 -12.58 14.25
CA LEU A 148 3.47 -12.20 14.41
C LEU A 148 4.38 -13.43 14.42
N THR A 149 4.00 -14.48 15.17
CA THR A 149 4.72 -15.76 15.20
C THR A 149 4.81 -16.36 13.81
N LYS A 150 3.71 -16.34 13.07
CA LYS A 150 3.68 -16.82 11.68
C LYS A 150 4.57 -15.97 10.78
N TYR A 151 4.51 -14.65 10.91
CA TYR A 151 5.38 -13.75 10.15
C TYR A 151 6.86 -14.08 10.37
N ILE A 152 7.28 -14.21 11.64
CA ILE A 152 8.65 -14.59 11.98
C ILE A 152 9.04 -15.93 11.32
N THR A 153 8.17 -16.93 11.40
CA THR A 153 8.42 -18.24 10.80
C THR A 153 8.58 -18.16 9.28
N ASP A 154 7.72 -17.39 8.61
CA ASP A 154 7.74 -17.19 7.17
C ASP A 154 9.02 -16.45 6.73
N GLU A 155 9.47 -15.41 7.45
CA GLU A 155 10.71 -14.66 7.18
C GLU A 155 11.97 -15.53 7.32
N PHE A 156 12.03 -16.38 8.37
CA PHE A 156 13.14 -17.33 8.52
C PHE A 156 13.19 -18.29 7.35
N LYS A 157 12.05 -18.84 6.94
CA LYS A 157 11.96 -19.76 5.82
C LYS A 157 12.37 -19.11 4.49
N GLU A 158 11.94 -17.86 4.23
CA GLU A 158 12.32 -17.10 3.02
C GLU A 158 13.82 -16.80 2.99
N SER A 159 14.42 -16.60 4.18
CA SER A 159 15.87 -16.41 4.34
C SER A 159 16.67 -17.72 4.27
N GLY A 160 16.02 -18.87 4.05
CA GLY A 160 16.67 -20.18 3.94
C GLY A 160 16.96 -20.85 5.30
N TYR A 161 16.39 -20.35 6.38
CA TYR A 161 16.55 -20.89 7.73
C TYR A 161 15.26 -21.55 8.23
N ASN A 162 15.40 -22.42 9.23
CA ASN A 162 14.27 -22.98 9.95
C ASN A 162 14.30 -22.49 11.40
N ILE A 163 13.15 -22.12 11.93
CA ILE A 163 12.95 -21.79 13.32
C ILE A 163 11.84 -22.68 13.89
N SER A 164 12.00 -23.12 15.15
CA SER A 164 10.91 -23.86 15.81
C SER A 164 9.73 -22.93 16.13
N MET A 165 8.52 -23.48 16.21
CA MET A 165 7.34 -22.72 16.61
C MET A 165 7.50 -22.13 18.03
N SER A 166 8.17 -22.84 18.93
CA SER A 166 8.46 -22.36 20.28
C SER A 166 9.38 -21.14 20.28
N ASP A 167 10.45 -21.18 19.46
CA ASP A 167 11.41 -20.06 19.38
C ASP A 167 10.79 -18.87 18.66
N ALA A 168 9.99 -19.08 17.62
CA ALA A 168 9.26 -18.01 16.95
C ALA A 168 8.25 -17.33 17.88
N ASN A 169 7.54 -18.09 18.70
CA ASN A 169 6.65 -17.58 19.75
C ASN A 169 7.40 -16.80 20.82
N TYR A 170 8.56 -17.33 21.27
CA TYR A 170 9.42 -16.64 22.22
C TYR A 170 9.89 -15.28 21.65
N MET A 171 10.33 -15.25 20.40
CA MET A 171 10.71 -14.00 19.72
C MET A 171 9.54 -13.02 19.63
N ALA A 172 8.35 -13.49 19.24
CA ALA A 172 7.17 -12.63 19.15
C ALA A 172 6.84 -11.96 20.48
N ASN A 173 6.82 -12.74 21.58
CA ASN A 173 6.47 -12.25 22.91
C ASN A 173 7.55 -11.35 23.54
N ASN A 174 8.82 -11.48 23.12
CA ASN A 174 9.93 -10.66 23.65
C ASN A 174 10.38 -9.54 22.68
N SER A 175 9.68 -9.34 21.58
CA SER A 175 10.01 -8.31 20.58
C SER A 175 9.62 -6.88 21.00
N GLY A 176 8.82 -6.71 22.07
CA GLY A 176 8.18 -5.44 22.43
C GLY A 176 7.03 -5.02 21.49
N TYR A 177 6.83 -5.74 20.39
CA TYR A 177 5.78 -5.42 19.43
C TYR A 177 4.37 -5.52 20.03
N LEU A 178 4.13 -6.52 20.87
CA LEU A 178 2.82 -6.77 21.49
C LEU A 178 2.52 -5.85 22.68
N GLU A 179 3.53 -5.24 23.29
CA GLU A 179 3.38 -4.41 24.50
C GLU A 179 2.82 -3.00 24.21
N TYR A 180 2.81 -2.56 22.98
CA TYR A 180 2.43 -1.18 22.59
C TYR A 180 0.94 -0.88 22.68
N GLU A 181 0.07 -1.86 23.00
CA GLU A 181 -1.38 -1.64 23.11
C GLU A 181 -1.83 -1.03 24.46
N SER A 182 -0.97 -1.00 25.48
CA SER A 182 -1.38 -0.60 26.84
C SER A 182 -1.23 0.90 27.15
N THR A 183 -0.80 1.74 26.23
CA THR A 183 -0.50 3.16 26.51
C THR A 183 -1.35 4.19 25.74
N VAL A 184 -2.34 3.76 24.96
CA VAL A 184 -3.28 4.66 24.27
C VAL A 184 -4.71 4.30 24.66
N SER A 185 -5.14 4.77 25.83
CA SER A 185 -6.54 4.87 26.28
C SER A 185 -6.88 6.34 26.57
#